data_b90b4ca6605d402e9a85c1dddb48c51b
#
_entry.id   b90b4ca6605d402e9a85c1dddb48c51b
#
_cell.length_a   1.000
_cell.length_b   1.000
_cell.length_c   1.000
_cell.angle_alpha   90.00
_cell.angle_beta   90.00
_cell.angle_gamma   90.00
#
_symmetry.space_group_name_H-M   'P 1'
#
loop_
_entity.id
_entity.type
_entity.pdbx_description
1 polymer ?
#
loop_
_entity_poly.entity_id
_entity_poly.type
_entity_poly.pdbx_seq_one_letter_code
_entity_poly.pdbx_strand_id
1 'polypeptide(L)'
;NLIGRVGRIEYNLYGNVIFVTEQDDKSDESEFIEMLKTKVPEQILSVEAGAGVLTNPERKYIIETLKSGNVEIKKRNERQSEESYELTRKFSLILAKDIVSDNSSLVRSSFSDLLSSEDEISIRNKLKENNFHPDDDINISADQSLNLSEAIRNGLHYPERKEGHFRYNDVMEFLEKLCDIFKWEQYEYSTLGKITDGKHKKLRWYGVLLLQWISGFGLSNIINKGIDFHRENPNNFWINKTQMAYYQDTKEFRNILFADTLEVIDNIILFSLSNYFLKFSNEYKRIHGVTSFDNDWYEYVEYGTTNPSTILLQRIGFSRETASYIKQHPEYIIELSNKGIKLSKSLIDCSNHNVRNEALNVILNMPEVFEKIRN
;
A
#
# COMPACT_ATOMS: atom_id res chain seq x y z
N ASN A 1 -5.16 -10.26 14.63
CA ASN A 1 -5.28 -9.44 13.40
C ASN A 1 -3.93 -8.99 12.81
N LEU A 2 -2.93 -8.63 13.64
CA LEU A 2 -1.60 -8.23 13.15
C LEU A 2 -0.83 -9.44 12.58
N ILE A 3 -0.93 -10.60 13.22
CA ILE A 3 -0.27 -11.84 12.80
C ILE A 3 -0.78 -12.30 11.43
N GLY A 4 -2.07 -12.16 11.14
CA GLY A 4 -2.66 -12.50 9.85
C GLY A 4 -2.25 -11.59 8.68
N ARG A 5 -1.49 -10.51 8.95
CA ARG A 5 -0.94 -9.61 7.92
C ARG A 5 0.53 -9.90 7.62
N VAL A 6 1.13 -10.81 8.38
CA VAL A 6 2.52 -11.23 8.22
C VAL A 6 2.56 -12.38 7.21
N GLY A 7 3.29 -12.20 6.13
CA GLY A 7 3.40 -13.17 5.04
C GLY A 7 2.24 -13.04 4.03
N ARG A 8 2.48 -12.36 2.93
CA ARG A 8 1.60 -12.38 1.75
C ARG A 8 2.00 -13.60 0.91
N ILE A 9 1.09 -14.56 0.75
CA ILE A 9 1.34 -15.86 0.06
C ILE A 9 1.89 -15.67 -1.35
N GLU A 10 1.56 -14.57 -2.02
CA GLU A 10 2.04 -14.27 -3.37
C GLU A 10 3.49 -13.76 -3.41
N TYR A 11 3.99 -13.20 -2.30
CA TYR A 11 5.28 -12.52 -2.26
C TYR A 11 6.24 -13.09 -1.21
N ASN A 12 5.71 -13.60 -0.09
CA ASN A 12 6.50 -14.16 1.02
C ASN A 12 5.89 -15.45 1.51
N LEU A 13 6.66 -16.53 1.47
CA LEU A 13 6.24 -17.85 1.96
C LEU A 13 6.07 -17.90 3.49
N TYR A 14 6.63 -16.96 4.21
CA TYR A 14 6.54 -16.83 5.66
C TYR A 14 6.74 -15.38 6.09
N GLY A 15 6.37 -15.09 7.32
CA GLY A 15 6.60 -13.79 7.94
C GLY A 15 7.08 -13.93 9.37
N ASN A 16 7.81 -12.94 9.86
CA ASN A 16 8.32 -12.91 11.22
C ASN A 16 7.41 -12.04 12.09
N VAL A 17 7.03 -12.57 13.24
CA VAL A 17 6.32 -11.81 14.29
C VAL A 17 7.26 -11.64 15.46
N ILE A 18 7.56 -10.41 15.82
CA ILE A 18 8.41 -10.06 16.95
C ILE A 18 7.50 -9.57 18.07
N PHE A 19 7.56 -10.28 19.19
CA PHE A 19 6.86 -9.89 20.41
C PHE A 19 7.85 -9.23 21.37
N VAL A 20 7.55 -8.04 21.81
CA VAL A 20 8.39 -7.28 22.75
C VAL A 20 7.65 -7.22 24.09
N THR A 21 8.26 -7.81 25.12
CA THR A 21 7.77 -7.74 26.51
C THR A 21 8.70 -6.90 27.35
N GLU A 22 8.23 -6.41 28.48
CA GLU A 22 9.11 -5.88 29.52
C GLU A 22 9.96 -7.03 30.12
N GLN A 23 11.20 -6.72 30.46
CA GLN A 23 12.14 -7.68 31.01
C GLN A 23 11.53 -8.24 32.31
N ASP A 24 11.28 -9.56 32.39
CA ASP A 24 10.76 -10.34 33.51
C ASP A 24 9.23 -10.66 33.54
N ASP A 25 8.44 -10.26 32.59
CA ASP A 25 7.03 -10.65 32.55
C ASP A 25 6.77 -11.92 31.72
N LYS A 26 6.95 -13.09 32.40
CA LYS A 26 6.65 -14.41 31.80
C LYS A 26 5.15 -14.65 31.60
N SER A 27 4.28 -13.83 32.19
CA SER A 27 2.83 -13.96 32.03
C SER A 27 2.41 -13.51 30.62
N ASP A 28 2.98 -12.43 30.12
CA ASP A 28 2.71 -11.89 28.80
C ASP A 28 3.16 -12.85 27.69
N GLU A 29 4.32 -13.53 27.87
CA GLU A 29 4.81 -14.53 26.92
C GLU A 29 3.85 -15.73 26.83
N SER A 30 3.35 -16.20 27.97
CA SER A 30 2.40 -17.32 28.05
C SER A 30 1.08 -16.96 27.39
N GLU A 31 0.56 -15.78 27.68
CA GLU A 31 -0.68 -15.27 27.09
C GLU A 31 -0.57 -15.09 25.58
N PHE A 32 0.57 -14.59 25.10
CA PHE A 32 0.83 -14.46 23.67
C PHE A 32 0.88 -15.83 22.97
N ILE A 33 1.55 -16.82 23.56
CA ILE A 33 1.61 -18.19 23.02
C ILE A 33 0.22 -18.84 23.00
N GLU A 34 -0.61 -18.64 24.04
CA GLU A 34 -2.00 -19.10 24.05
C GLU A 34 -2.82 -18.42 22.95
N MET A 35 -2.65 -17.11 22.78
CA MET A 35 -3.33 -16.34 21.74
C MET A 35 -2.95 -16.82 20.33
N LEU A 36 -1.69 -17.23 20.10
CA LEU A 36 -1.23 -17.83 18.83
C LEU A 36 -1.88 -19.20 18.56
N LYS A 37 -2.18 -19.97 19.62
CA LYS A 37 -2.84 -21.28 19.52
C LYS A 37 -4.35 -21.18 19.35
N THR A 38 -4.93 -20.03 19.70
CA THR A 38 -6.37 -19.82 19.61
C THR A 38 -6.78 -19.77 18.13
N LYS A 39 -7.74 -20.60 17.76
CA LYS A 39 -8.33 -20.58 16.41
C LYS A 39 -8.88 -19.17 16.16
N VAL A 40 -8.41 -18.53 15.10
CA VAL A 40 -8.98 -17.23 14.68
C VAL A 40 -10.48 -17.46 14.47
N PRO A 41 -11.37 -16.77 15.22
CA PRO A 41 -12.79 -16.90 14.98
C PRO A 41 -13.10 -16.51 13.54
N GLU A 42 -14.01 -17.23 12.90
CA GLU A 42 -14.52 -16.82 11.59
C GLU A 42 -14.92 -15.35 11.68
N GLN A 43 -14.22 -14.51 10.94
CA GLN A 43 -14.61 -13.11 10.81
C GLN A 43 -15.88 -13.09 9.95
N ILE A 44 -17.00 -13.11 10.59
CA ILE A 44 -18.24 -12.68 9.96
C ILE A 44 -18.06 -11.18 9.74
N LEU A 45 -17.68 -10.80 8.54
CA LEU A 45 -17.90 -9.43 8.08
C LEU A 45 -19.40 -9.21 8.23
N SER A 46 -19.79 -8.47 9.27
CA SER A 46 -21.18 -8.08 9.42
C SER A 46 -21.49 -7.01 8.38
N VAL A 47 -21.53 -7.44 7.11
CA VAL A 47 -22.12 -6.65 6.03
C VAL A 47 -23.60 -6.39 6.32
N GLU A 48 -24.23 -7.23 7.15
CA GLU A 48 -25.54 -6.94 7.73
C GLU A 48 -25.55 -5.65 8.55
N ALA A 49 -24.50 -5.36 9.34
CA ALA A 49 -24.35 -4.06 9.98
C ALA A 49 -24.13 -2.92 8.96
N GLY A 50 -23.42 -3.19 7.86
CA GLY A 50 -23.24 -2.24 6.77
C GLY A 50 -24.50 -2.07 5.92
N ALA A 51 -25.19 -3.15 5.58
CA ALA A 51 -26.43 -3.11 4.82
C ALA A 51 -27.57 -2.44 5.60
N GLY A 52 -27.59 -2.58 6.93
CA GLY A 52 -28.53 -1.87 7.82
C GLY A 52 -28.26 -0.36 7.94
N VAL A 53 -27.08 0.09 7.54
CA VAL A 53 -26.68 1.51 7.57
C VAL A 53 -27.14 2.24 6.27
N LEU A 54 -27.24 1.54 5.13
CA LEU A 54 -27.77 2.11 3.90
C LEU A 54 -29.31 2.13 3.94
N THR A 55 -29.86 3.32 3.86
CA THR A 55 -31.29 3.51 3.74
C THR A 55 -31.81 3.04 2.36
N ASN A 56 -33.09 2.68 2.26
CA ASN A 56 -33.70 2.36 0.97
C ASN A 56 -33.50 3.41 -0.12
N PRO A 57 -33.60 4.71 0.17
CA PRO A 57 -33.26 5.75 -0.81
C PRO A 57 -31.81 5.73 -1.28
N GLU A 58 -30.86 5.39 -0.43
CA GLU A 58 -29.45 5.27 -0.81
C GLU A 58 -29.21 4.05 -1.69
N ARG A 59 -29.79 2.90 -1.35
CA ARG A 59 -29.74 1.69 -2.19
C ARG A 59 -30.34 1.92 -3.58
N LYS A 60 -31.50 2.57 -3.65
CA LYS A 60 -32.12 2.95 -4.93
C LYS A 60 -31.25 3.91 -5.74
N TYR A 61 -30.63 4.88 -5.08
CA TYR A 61 -29.74 5.83 -5.74
C TYR A 61 -28.51 5.14 -6.36
N ILE A 62 -27.94 4.16 -5.66
CA ILE A 62 -26.84 3.32 -6.20
C ILE A 62 -27.32 2.60 -7.47
N ILE A 63 -28.46 1.91 -7.42
CA ILE A 63 -28.98 1.16 -8.57
C ILE A 63 -29.24 2.09 -9.76
N GLU A 64 -29.91 3.20 -9.56
CA GLU A 64 -30.20 4.19 -10.61
C GLU A 64 -28.93 4.73 -11.25
N THR A 65 -27.91 5.03 -10.43
CA THR A 65 -26.62 5.49 -10.91
C THR A 65 -25.95 4.43 -11.78
N LEU A 66 -25.87 3.19 -11.31
CA LEU A 66 -25.29 2.09 -12.08
C LEU A 66 -26.06 1.78 -13.37
N LYS A 67 -27.41 1.86 -13.33
CA LYS A 67 -28.29 1.69 -14.51
C LYS A 67 -28.07 2.80 -15.55
N SER A 68 -27.69 3.98 -15.15
CA SER A 68 -27.35 5.05 -16.10
C SER A 68 -25.97 4.83 -16.77
N GLY A 69 -25.21 3.84 -16.31
CA GLY A 69 -23.82 3.62 -16.74
C GLY A 69 -22.81 4.56 -16.07
N ASN A 70 -23.29 5.38 -15.15
CA ASN A 70 -22.45 6.25 -14.35
C ASN A 70 -22.05 5.48 -13.07
N VAL A 71 -20.80 5.57 -12.70
CA VAL A 71 -20.24 4.88 -11.52
C VAL A 71 -19.81 5.88 -10.45
N GLU A 72 -19.82 7.16 -10.76
CA GLU A 72 -19.52 8.21 -9.80
C GLU A 72 -20.74 8.46 -8.90
N ILE A 73 -20.63 8.07 -7.65
CA ILE A 73 -21.59 8.41 -6.61
C ILE A 73 -21.29 9.81 -6.11
N LYS A 74 -22.24 10.73 -6.30
CA LYS A 74 -22.14 12.08 -5.77
C LYS A 74 -22.84 12.19 -4.42
N LYS A 75 -22.36 13.10 -3.59
CA LYS A 75 -23.02 13.43 -2.34
C LYS A 75 -24.43 13.94 -2.62
N ARG A 76 -25.44 13.34 -2.00
CA ARG A 76 -26.86 13.63 -2.33
C ARG A 76 -27.29 15.02 -1.92
N ASN A 77 -26.77 15.51 -0.80
CA ASN A 77 -27.00 16.87 -0.30
C ASN A 77 -25.95 17.19 0.78
N GLU A 78 -25.88 18.45 1.20
CA GLU A 78 -24.95 18.92 2.24
C GLU A 78 -25.19 18.30 3.63
N ARG A 79 -26.36 17.69 3.86
CA ARG A 79 -26.70 17.05 5.13
C ARG A 79 -26.25 15.60 5.22
N GLN A 80 -25.84 14.99 4.12
CA GLN A 80 -25.28 13.64 4.14
C GLN A 80 -23.93 13.67 4.85
N SER A 81 -23.76 12.85 5.90
CA SER A 81 -22.47 12.72 6.60
C SER A 81 -21.40 12.15 5.68
N GLU A 82 -20.15 12.48 5.92
CA GLU A 82 -19.03 11.92 5.15
C GLU A 82 -18.99 10.40 5.24
N GLU A 83 -19.26 9.83 6.42
CA GLU A 83 -19.31 8.37 6.63
C GLU A 83 -20.40 7.70 5.78
N SER A 84 -21.61 8.27 5.75
CA SER A 84 -22.71 7.75 4.90
C SER A 84 -22.37 7.87 3.41
N TYR A 85 -21.72 8.94 3.01
CA TYR A 85 -21.29 9.13 1.63
C TYR A 85 -20.21 8.11 1.24
N GLU A 86 -19.19 7.91 2.07
CA GLU A 86 -18.14 6.91 1.83
C GLU A 86 -18.70 5.48 1.78
N LEU A 87 -19.63 5.16 2.68
CA LEU A 87 -20.31 3.86 2.65
C LEU A 87 -21.10 3.66 1.36
N THR A 88 -21.90 4.67 0.95
CA THR A 88 -22.67 4.61 -0.30
C THR A 88 -21.75 4.37 -1.50
N ARG A 89 -20.62 5.04 -1.55
CA ARG A 89 -19.62 4.88 -2.60
C ARG A 89 -18.98 3.49 -2.60
N LYS A 90 -18.59 2.98 -1.43
CA LYS A 90 -18.00 1.63 -1.28
C LYS A 90 -18.97 0.53 -1.69
N PHE A 91 -20.21 0.62 -1.24
CA PHE A 91 -21.25 -0.35 -1.61
C PHE A 91 -21.56 -0.32 -3.11
N SER A 92 -21.61 0.87 -3.72
CA SER A 92 -21.77 0.99 -5.18
C SER A 92 -20.64 0.30 -5.94
N LEU A 93 -19.41 0.49 -5.51
CA LEU A 93 -18.25 -0.12 -6.14
C LEU A 93 -18.27 -1.65 -6.00
N ILE A 94 -18.54 -2.17 -4.80
CA ILE A 94 -18.62 -3.62 -4.56
C ILE A 94 -19.74 -4.23 -5.41
N LEU A 95 -20.92 -3.60 -5.42
CA LEU A 95 -22.05 -4.05 -6.23
C LEU A 95 -21.72 -4.06 -7.73
N ALA A 96 -21.07 -3.02 -8.23
CA ALA A 96 -20.63 -2.95 -9.62
C ALA A 96 -19.64 -4.08 -9.97
N LYS A 97 -18.65 -4.31 -9.11
CA LYS A 97 -17.69 -5.42 -9.25
C LYS A 97 -18.37 -6.78 -9.28
N ASP A 98 -19.27 -7.04 -8.33
CA ASP A 98 -19.99 -8.29 -8.23
C ASP A 98 -20.88 -8.56 -9.45
N ILE A 99 -21.58 -7.53 -9.95
CA ILE A 99 -22.41 -7.64 -11.15
C ILE A 99 -21.54 -7.94 -12.38
N VAL A 100 -20.40 -7.26 -12.55
CA VAL A 100 -19.54 -7.45 -13.72
C VAL A 100 -18.83 -8.80 -13.69
N SER A 101 -18.34 -9.23 -12.52
CA SER A 101 -17.61 -10.50 -12.33
C SER A 101 -18.54 -11.68 -12.08
N ASP A 102 -19.83 -11.43 -11.96
CA ASP A 102 -20.86 -12.44 -11.60
C ASP A 102 -20.58 -13.15 -10.26
N ASN A 103 -20.04 -12.41 -9.31
CA ASN A 103 -19.80 -12.88 -7.96
C ASN A 103 -21.08 -12.77 -7.11
N SER A 104 -21.29 -13.76 -6.24
CA SER A 104 -22.27 -13.65 -5.17
C SER A 104 -21.59 -13.13 -3.91
N SER A 105 -22.02 -11.99 -3.40
CA SER A 105 -21.56 -11.46 -2.13
C SER A 105 -22.74 -11.07 -1.23
N LEU A 106 -22.47 -10.85 0.03
CA LEU A 106 -23.47 -10.34 0.95
C LEU A 106 -23.93 -8.92 0.52
N VAL A 107 -23.07 -8.13 -0.09
CA VAL A 107 -23.44 -6.82 -0.64
C VAL A 107 -24.45 -6.99 -1.76
N ARG A 108 -24.16 -7.80 -2.79
CA ARG A 108 -25.11 -8.06 -3.88
C ARG A 108 -26.42 -8.63 -3.36
N SER A 109 -26.35 -9.57 -2.40
CA SER A 109 -27.54 -10.14 -1.75
C SER A 109 -28.40 -9.10 -1.03
N SER A 110 -27.78 -8.07 -0.44
CA SER A 110 -28.50 -6.99 0.24
C SER A 110 -29.29 -6.07 -0.70
N PHE A 111 -29.08 -6.15 -2.01
CA PHE A 111 -29.81 -5.43 -3.03
C PHE A 111 -30.86 -6.29 -3.77
N SER A 112 -30.99 -7.56 -3.43
CA SER A 112 -31.85 -8.52 -4.15
C SER A 112 -33.33 -8.16 -4.15
N ASP A 113 -33.81 -7.39 -3.18
CA ASP A 113 -35.18 -6.88 -3.09
C ASP A 113 -35.46 -5.70 -4.03
N LEU A 114 -34.41 -5.05 -4.55
CA LEU A 114 -34.49 -3.85 -5.37
C LEU A 114 -33.92 -4.03 -6.77
N LEU A 115 -33.14 -5.08 -7.02
CA LEU A 115 -32.38 -5.30 -8.25
C LEU A 115 -32.91 -6.53 -8.97
N SER A 116 -33.50 -6.33 -10.14
CA SER A 116 -33.95 -7.45 -10.99
C SER A 116 -32.80 -8.02 -11.81
N SER A 117 -32.96 -9.27 -12.30
CA SER A 117 -31.96 -9.87 -13.21
C SER A 117 -31.78 -9.08 -14.51
N GLU A 118 -32.84 -8.43 -15.00
CA GLU A 118 -32.76 -7.56 -16.18
C GLU A 118 -31.93 -6.30 -15.90
N ASP A 119 -32.08 -5.73 -14.69
CA ASP A 119 -31.29 -4.59 -14.24
C ASP A 119 -29.79 -4.95 -14.15
N GLU A 120 -29.45 -6.12 -13.60
CA GLU A 120 -28.07 -6.59 -13.53
C GLU A 120 -27.44 -6.76 -14.92
N ILE A 121 -28.17 -7.34 -15.87
CA ILE A 121 -27.69 -7.46 -17.25
C ILE A 121 -27.47 -6.09 -17.87
N SER A 122 -28.38 -5.15 -17.70
CA SER A 122 -28.26 -3.79 -18.21
C SER A 122 -27.04 -3.07 -17.61
N ILE A 123 -26.88 -3.13 -16.28
CA ILE A 123 -25.74 -2.56 -15.57
C ILE A 123 -24.42 -3.18 -16.08
N ARG A 124 -24.33 -4.49 -16.14
CA ARG A 124 -23.15 -5.22 -16.62
C ARG A 124 -22.74 -4.78 -18.02
N ASN A 125 -23.68 -4.67 -18.94
CA ASN A 125 -23.40 -4.26 -20.32
C ASN A 125 -22.87 -2.84 -20.38
N LYS A 126 -23.54 -1.89 -19.73
CA LYS A 126 -23.11 -0.50 -19.69
C LYS A 126 -21.74 -0.28 -19.03
N LEU A 127 -21.47 -0.99 -17.93
CA LEU A 127 -20.17 -0.92 -17.26
C LEU A 127 -19.06 -1.47 -18.16
N LYS A 128 -19.32 -2.57 -18.89
CA LYS A 128 -18.37 -3.11 -19.86
C LYS A 128 -18.15 -2.18 -21.06
N GLU A 129 -19.20 -1.56 -21.58
CA GLU A 129 -19.12 -0.56 -22.65
C GLU A 129 -18.25 0.64 -22.21
N ASN A 130 -18.35 1.03 -20.95
CA ASN A 130 -17.53 2.10 -20.34
C ASN A 130 -16.13 1.62 -19.91
N ASN A 131 -15.67 0.44 -20.35
CA ASN A 131 -14.35 -0.13 -20.00
C ASN A 131 -14.11 -0.27 -18.49
N PHE A 132 -15.17 -0.50 -17.69
CA PHE A 132 -15.01 -0.82 -16.29
C PHE A 132 -14.42 -2.21 -16.12
N HIS A 133 -13.28 -2.29 -15.49
CA HIS A 133 -12.61 -3.53 -15.12
C HIS A 133 -12.58 -3.64 -13.61
N PRO A 134 -13.27 -4.65 -13.03
CA PRO A 134 -13.19 -4.88 -11.60
C PRO A 134 -11.74 -5.24 -11.23
N ASP A 135 -11.25 -4.61 -10.18
CA ASP A 135 -9.96 -4.89 -9.60
C ASP A 135 -10.20 -5.36 -8.16
N ASP A 136 -9.74 -6.54 -7.82
CA ASP A 136 -10.01 -7.14 -6.51
C ASP A 136 -9.14 -6.54 -5.39
N ASP A 137 -7.98 -5.97 -5.74
CA ASP A 137 -6.97 -5.58 -4.77
C ASP A 137 -7.18 -4.16 -4.21
N ILE A 138 -7.80 -3.24 -4.97
CA ILE A 138 -7.89 -1.84 -4.61
C ILE A 138 -9.32 -1.33 -4.64
N ASN A 139 -9.73 -0.69 -3.57
CA ASN A 139 -11.06 -0.11 -3.44
C ASN A 139 -11.11 1.31 -4.04
N ILE A 140 -10.91 1.44 -5.34
CA ILE A 140 -11.06 2.69 -6.08
C ILE A 140 -12.38 2.69 -6.88
N SER A 141 -12.94 3.88 -7.11
CA SER A 141 -14.15 4.03 -7.89
C SER A 141 -13.88 3.86 -9.39
N ALA A 142 -14.92 3.55 -10.16
CA ALA A 142 -14.73 3.30 -11.58
C ALA A 142 -14.36 4.55 -12.39
N ASP A 143 -14.78 5.74 -11.96
CA ASP A 143 -14.32 6.99 -12.54
C ASP A 143 -12.80 7.18 -12.34
N GLN A 144 -12.27 6.83 -11.16
CA GLN A 144 -10.82 6.83 -10.91
C GLN A 144 -10.11 5.84 -11.82
N SER A 145 -10.66 4.62 -11.99
CA SER A 145 -10.11 3.64 -12.93
C SER A 145 -10.10 4.12 -14.37
N LEU A 146 -11.18 4.75 -14.83
CA LEU A 146 -11.27 5.29 -16.19
C LEU A 146 -10.27 6.43 -16.41
N ASN A 147 -10.18 7.37 -15.47
CA ASN A 147 -9.21 8.47 -15.54
C ASN A 147 -7.76 7.93 -15.60
N LEU A 148 -7.45 6.89 -14.82
CA LEU A 148 -6.15 6.25 -14.85
C LEU A 148 -5.85 5.60 -16.21
N SER A 149 -6.82 4.82 -16.73
CA SER A 149 -6.67 4.17 -18.05
C SER A 149 -6.43 5.18 -19.16
N GLU A 150 -7.16 6.29 -19.15
CA GLU A 150 -7.00 7.37 -20.12
C GLU A 150 -5.63 8.06 -19.97
N ALA A 151 -5.21 8.37 -18.76
CA ALA A 151 -3.92 8.98 -18.51
C ALA A 151 -2.75 8.10 -18.99
N ILE A 152 -2.80 6.78 -18.75
CA ILE A 152 -1.77 5.84 -19.22
C ILE A 152 -1.77 5.74 -20.74
N ARG A 153 -2.94 5.68 -21.40
CA ARG A 153 -3.02 5.70 -22.87
C ARG A 153 -2.46 6.99 -23.47
N ASN A 154 -2.58 8.10 -22.74
CA ASN A 154 -2.02 9.40 -23.10
C ASN A 154 -0.54 9.56 -22.71
N GLY A 155 0.14 8.47 -22.32
CA GLY A 155 1.57 8.44 -22.08
C GLY A 155 1.99 8.67 -20.62
N LEU A 156 1.07 8.60 -19.65
CA LEU A 156 1.49 8.63 -18.24
C LEU A 156 2.29 7.37 -17.91
N HIS A 157 3.48 7.57 -17.37
CA HIS A 157 4.38 6.52 -16.91
C HIS A 157 5.03 6.96 -15.59
N TYR A 158 5.66 6.00 -14.89
CA TYR A 158 6.45 6.33 -13.72
C TYR A 158 7.63 7.23 -14.04
N PRO A 159 8.04 8.11 -13.10
CA PRO A 159 9.23 8.92 -13.27
C PRO A 159 10.46 8.04 -13.57
N GLU A 160 11.26 8.46 -14.52
CA GLU A 160 12.49 7.76 -14.89
C GLU A 160 13.70 8.29 -14.15
N ARG A 161 14.71 7.45 -13.99
CA ARG A 161 15.99 7.89 -13.43
C ARG A 161 16.76 8.71 -14.44
N LYS A 162 17.25 9.85 -14.00
CA LYS A 162 18.18 10.69 -14.76
C LYS A 162 19.52 10.68 -14.01
N GLU A 163 20.58 10.27 -14.69
CA GLU A 163 21.91 10.14 -14.06
C GLU A 163 21.94 9.22 -12.83
N GLY A 164 21.12 8.14 -12.84
CA GLY A 164 21.03 7.17 -11.76
C GLY A 164 20.09 7.54 -10.61
N HIS A 165 19.50 8.74 -10.60
CA HIS A 165 18.64 9.25 -9.54
C HIS A 165 17.28 9.68 -10.06
N PHE A 166 16.26 9.57 -9.20
CA PHE A 166 14.98 10.21 -9.45
C PHE A 166 15.08 11.69 -9.08
N ARG A 167 14.62 12.57 -9.98
CA ARG A 167 14.55 14.00 -9.69
C ARG A 167 13.28 14.30 -8.89
N TYR A 168 13.42 15.04 -7.83
CA TYR A 168 12.30 15.41 -6.95
C TYR A 168 11.12 16.04 -7.72
N ASN A 169 11.40 16.94 -8.66
CA ASN A 169 10.35 17.60 -9.44
C ASN A 169 9.57 16.62 -10.32
N ASP A 170 10.24 15.63 -10.95
CA ASP A 170 9.58 14.62 -11.78
C ASP A 170 8.65 13.74 -10.91
N VAL A 171 9.09 13.43 -9.69
CA VAL A 171 8.28 12.68 -8.71
C VAL A 171 7.08 13.48 -8.25
N MET A 172 7.27 14.76 -7.93
CA MET A 172 6.17 15.63 -7.51
C MET A 172 5.15 15.81 -8.62
N GLU A 173 5.58 16.03 -9.86
CA GLU A 173 4.68 16.13 -11.02
C GLU A 173 3.84 14.85 -11.19
N PHE A 174 4.47 13.68 -11.01
CA PHE A 174 3.77 12.40 -11.06
C PHE A 174 2.75 12.24 -9.93
N LEU A 175 3.13 12.56 -8.68
CA LEU A 175 2.20 12.50 -7.53
C LEU A 175 1.03 13.48 -7.67
N GLU A 176 1.27 14.68 -8.19
CA GLU A 176 0.22 15.66 -8.48
C GLU A 176 -0.76 15.15 -9.55
N LYS A 177 -0.25 14.50 -10.61
CA LYS A 177 -1.10 13.84 -11.61
C LYS A 177 -1.93 12.70 -11.01
N LEU A 178 -1.34 11.89 -10.13
CA LEU A 178 -2.11 10.85 -9.42
C LEU A 178 -3.16 11.45 -8.48
N CYS A 179 -2.86 12.57 -7.81
CA CYS A 179 -3.81 13.30 -7.00
C CYS A 179 -5.06 13.69 -7.81
N ASP A 180 -4.87 14.21 -9.01
CA ASP A 180 -5.97 14.60 -9.90
C ASP A 180 -6.73 13.39 -10.45
N ILE A 181 -6.02 12.36 -10.91
CA ILE A 181 -6.60 11.13 -11.47
C ILE A 181 -7.48 10.43 -10.44
N PHE A 182 -6.94 10.23 -9.23
CA PHE A 182 -7.63 9.53 -8.16
C PHE A 182 -8.48 10.45 -7.29
N LYS A 183 -8.52 11.75 -7.57
CA LYS A 183 -9.30 12.74 -6.80
C LYS A 183 -9.02 12.61 -5.28
N TRP A 184 -7.77 12.55 -4.89
CA TRP A 184 -7.37 12.31 -3.50
C TRP A 184 -7.94 13.33 -2.52
N GLU A 185 -8.10 14.59 -2.93
CA GLU A 185 -8.74 15.62 -2.11
C GLU A 185 -10.17 15.29 -1.73
N GLN A 186 -10.87 14.62 -2.62
CA GLN A 186 -12.25 14.23 -2.41
C GLN A 186 -12.40 12.90 -1.69
N TYR A 187 -11.55 11.90 -2.04
CA TYR A 187 -11.74 10.53 -1.62
C TYR A 187 -10.75 10.06 -0.56
N GLU A 188 -9.60 10.71 -0.43
CA GLU A 188 -8.54 10.33 0.51
C GLU A 188 -8.25 11.43 1.54
N TYR A 189 -9.21 12.32 1.77
CA TYR A 189 -9.04 13.43 2.70
C TYR A 189 -8.65 12.99 4.11
N SER A 190 -9.20 11.88 4.59
CA SER A 190 -8.91 11.34 5.93
C SER A 190 -7.53 10.68 6.00
N THR A 191 -7.05 10.07 4.90
CA THR A 191 -5.81 9.27 4.85
C THR A 191 -4.62 10.12 4.42
N LEU A 192 -4.72 10.77 3.26
CA LEU A 192 -3.65 11.62 2.72
C LEU A 192 -3.70 13.05 3.28
N GLY A 193 -4.78 13.38 3.99
CA GLY A 193 -5.00 14.69 4.58
C GLY A 193 -5.34 15.76 3.54
N LYS A 194 -5.41 17.02 4.01
CA LYS A 194 -5.56 18.18 3.10
C LYS A 194 -4.32 18.30 2.24
N ILE A 195 -4.40 17.76 1.05
CA ILE A 195 -3.34 17.91 0.05
C ILE A 195 -3.31 19.35 -0.46
N THR A 196 -4.45 20.04 -0.35
CA THR A 196 -4.72 21.36 -0.89
C THR A 196 -4.78 22.50 0.12
N ASP A 197 -3.87 22.64 0.96
CA ASP A 197 -3.75 23.99 1.57
C ASP A 197 -3.10 25.01 0.59
N GLY A 198 -3.50 24.92 -0.68
CA GLY A 198 -3.12 25.85 -1.76
C GLY A 198 -1.72 25.65 -2.36
N LYS A 199 -0.91 24.73 -1.85
CA LYS A 199 0.47 24.49 -2.33
C LYS A 199 0.94 23.05 -2.24
N HIS A 200 0.07 22.06 -2.10
CA HIS A 200 0.44 20.64 -1.94
C HIS A 200 1.53 20.39 -0.88
N LYS A 201 1.47 21.10 0.25
CA LYS A 201 2.55 21.08 1.25
C LYS A 201 2.78 19.71 1.86
N LYS A 202 1.70 18.97 2.19
CA LYS A 202 1.82 17.60 2.70
C LYS A 202 2.33 16.65 1.63
N LEU A 203 1.85 16.77 0.40
CA LEU A 203 2.31 15.93 -0.71
C LEU A 203 3.82 16.13 -0.95
N ARG A 204 4.35 17.34 -0.78
CA ARG A 204 5.81 17.60 -0.85
C ARG A 204 6.58 16.84 0.23
N TRP A 205 6.04 16.81 1.44
CA TRP A 205 6.62 16.02 2.52
C TRP A 205 6.61 14.53 2.21
N TYR A 206 5.47 14.00 1.74
CA TYR A 206 5.36 12.62 1.30
C TYR A 206 6.32 12.30 0.15
N GLY A 207 6.47 13.19 -0.81
CA GLY A 207 7.43 13.05 -1.91
C GLY A 207 8.89 12.98 -1.44
N VAL A 208 9.27 13.78 -0.44
CA VAL A 208 10.62 13.71 0.17
C VAL A 208 10.83 12.35 0.83
N LEU A 209 9.89 11.90 1.67
CA LEU A 209 10.01 10.61 2.36
C LEU A 209 9.96 9.43 1.40
N LEU A 210 9.09 9.47 0.40
CA LEU A 210 9.01 8.45 -0.65
C LEU A 210 10.35 8.29 -1.38
N LEU A 211 10.97 9.39 -1.79
CA LEU A 211 12.28 9.35 -2.46
C LEU A 211 13.37 8.77 -1.56
N GLN A 212 13.41 9.15 -0.29
CA GLN A 212 14.37 8.58 0.65
C GLN A 212 14.13 7.08 0.85
N TRP A 213 12.86 6.68 0.94
CA TRP A 213 12.46 5.30 1.11
C TRP A 213 12.89 4.42 -0.07
N ILE A 214 12.48 4.76 -1.30
CA ILE A 214 12.80 3.98 -2.50
C ILE A 214 14.29 4.06 -2.90
N SER A 215 15.02 5.05 -2.42
CA SER A 215 16.48 5.13 -2.60
C SER A 215 17.25 4.16 -1.71
N GLY A 216 16.57 3.45 -0.81
CA GLY A 216 17.21 2.45 0.06
C GLY A 216 17.91 3.05 1.28
N PHE A 217 17.61 4.29 1.64
CA PHE A 217 18.20 4.89 2.85
C PHE A 217 17.62 4.26 4.13
N GLY A 218 18.47 4.03 5.13
CA GLY A 218 18.04 3.59 6.45
C GLY A 218 17.23 4.66 7.18
N LEU A 219 16.42 4.25 8.16
CA LEU A 219 15.53 5.13 8.94
C LEU A 219 16.25 6.35 9.52
N SER A 220 17.46 6.18 10.04
CA SER A 220 18.26 7.30 10.59
C SER A 220 18.51 8.38 9.53
N ASN A 221 18.81 8.00 8.30
CA ASN A 221 19.04 8.95 7.22
C ASN A 221 17.73 9.64 6.80
N ILE A 222 16.63 8.89 6.75
CA ILE A 222 15.30 9.42 6.42
C ILE A 222 14.89 10.48 7.45
N ILE A 223 15.07 10.18 8.74
CA ILE A 223 14.75 11.11 9.83
C ILE A 223 15.64 12.35 9.78
N ASN A 224 16.94 12.20 9.53
CA ASN A 224 17.84 13.34 9.38
C ASN A 224 17.42 14.24 8.21
N LYS A 225 17.02 13.66 7.09
CA LYS A 225 16.47 14.42 5.96
C LYS A 225 15.16 15.13 6.32
N GLY A 226 14.33 14.52 7.15
CA GLY A 226 13.15 15.16 7.71
C GLY A 226 13.51 16.38 8.58
N ILE A 227 14.53 16.25 9.43
CA ILE A 227 15.02 17.36 10.24
C ILE A 227 15.52 18.49 9.34
N ASP A 228 16.33 18.18 8.33
CA ASP A 228 16.84 19.19 7.39
C ASP A 228 15.69 19.88 6.65
N PHE A 229 14.72 19.11 6.15
CA PHE A 229 13.54 19.65 5.49
C PHE A 229 12.77 20.64 6.37
N HIS A 230 12.54 20.32 7.64
CA HIS A 230 11.80 21.19 8.54
C HIS A 230 12.65 22.38 9.05
N ARG A 231 13.97 22.25 9.12
CA ARG A 231 14.85 23.40 9.36
C ARG A 231 14.74 24.43 8.23
N GLU A 232 14.67 23.96 6.98
CA GLU A 232 14.53 24.82 5.81
C GLU A 232 13.08 25.34 5.64
N ASN A 233 12.10 24.59 6.14
CA ASN A 233 10.66 24.88 6.02
C ASN A 233 9.96 24.90 7.40
N PRO A 234 10.39 25.72 8.36
CA PRO A 234 9.95 25.63 9.76
C PRO A 234 8.45 25.94 9.97
N ASN A 235 7.84 26.69 9.06
CA ASN A 235 6.41 27.01 9.12
C ASN A 235 5.47 25.86 8.68
N ASN A 236 6.04 24.73 8.25
CA ASN A 236 5.26 23.60 7.72
C ASN A 236 5.25 22.41 8.68
N PHE A 237 5.60 22.61 9.93
CA PHE A 237 5.64 21.54 10.94
C PHE A 237 4.28 21.38 11.62
N TRP A 238 3.85 20.13 11.79
CA TRP A 238 2.59 19.79 12.41
C TRP A 238 2.80 19.03 13.72
N ILE A 239 2.14 19.51 14.76
CA ILE A 239 2.01 18.79 16.03
C ILE A 239 0.62 18.13 16.02
N ASN A 240 0.53 16.82 16.30
CA ASN A 240 -0.74 16.09 16.45
C ASN A 240 -1.70 16.23 15.24
N LYS A 241 -1.20 16.23 14.01
CA LYS A 241 -1.99 16.27 12.75
C LYS A 241 -2.89 17.50 12.57
N THR A 242 -3.20 18.24 13.61
CA THR A 242 -4.19 19.32 13.59
C THR A 242 -3.62 20.69 13.91
N GLN A 243 -2.48 20.75 14.57
CA GLN A 243 -1.86 21.99 15.02
C GLN A 243 -0.58 22.26 14.26
N MET A 244 -0.52 23.37 13.52
CA MET A 244 0.73 23.89 12.95
C MET A 244 1.56 24.58 14.01
N ALA A 245 2.87 24.35 13.97
CA ALA A 245 3.85 25.01 14.82
C ALA A 245 5.07 25.42 13.99
N TYR A 246 5.81 26.43 14.48
CA TYR A 246 7.12 26.75 13.93
C TYR A 246 8.13 25.71 14.42
N TYR A 247 8.76 24.98 13.51
CA TYR A 247 9.72 23.94 13.87
C TYR A 247 10.90 24.54 14.65
N GLN A 248 11.22 23.92 15.78
CA GLN A 248 12.39 24.22 16.59
C GLN A 248 13.25 22.96 16.71
N ASP A 249 14.55 23.08 16.55
CA ASP A 249 15.46 21.93 16.62
C ASP A 249 15.75 21.51 18.08
N THR A 250 14.69 21.09 18.80
CA THR A 250 14.74 20.57 20.16
C THR A 250 14.48 19.05 20.17
N LYS A 251 14.85 18.41 21.28
CA LYS A 251 14.59 16.97 21.47
C LYS A 251 13.10 16.62 21.32
N GLU A 252 12.24 17.47 21.85
CA GLU A 252 10.79 17.28 21.77
C GLU A 252 10.28 17.29 20.32
N PHE A 253 10.66 18.31 19.54
CA PHE A 253 10.25 18.41 18.14
C PHE A 253 10.86 17.31 17.29
N ARG A 254 12.09 16.88 17.56
CA ARG A 254 12.70 15.72 16.88
C ARG A 254 11.96 14.42 17.18
N ASN A 255 11.48 14.22 18.43
CA ASN A 255 10.68 13.04 18.77
C ASN A 255 9.32 13.06 18.06
N ILE A 256 8.66 14.21 17.97
CA ILE A 256 7.41 14.37 17.21
C ILE A 256 7.65 14.08 15.73
N LEU A 257 8.72 14.63 15.17
CA LEU A 257 9.09 14.37 13.77
C LEU A 257 9.42 12.90 13.51
N PHE A 258 10.09 12.25 14.47
CA PHE A 258 10.37 10.81 14.37
C PHE A 258 9.07 9.98 14.29
N ALA A 259 8.14 10.24 15.20
CA ALA A 259 6.85 9.57 15.22
C ALA A 259 6.03 9.84 13.94
N ASP A 260 5.97 11.10 13.50
CA ASP A 260 5.30 11.50 12.25
C ASP A 260 5.95 10.83 11.02
N THR A 261 7.27 10.77 10.98
CA THR A 261 8.00 10.12 9.88
C THR A 261 7.66 8.64 9.78
N LEU A 262 7.64 7.91 10.90
CA LEU A 262 7.26 6.50 10.91
C LEU A 262 5.80 6.32 10.49
N GLU A 263 4.91 7.15 11.02
CA GLU A 263 3.49 7.10 10.65
C GLU A 263 3.26 7.38 9.16
N VAL A 264 3.99 8.33 8.57
CA VAL A 264 3.92 8.61 7.13
C VAL A 264 4.46 7.43 6.32
N ILE A 265 5.56 6.81 6.74
CA ILE A 265 6.08 5.62 6.05
C ILE A 265 5.04 4.51 6.08
N ASP A 266 4.51 4.16 7.24
CA ASP A 266 3.61 3.02 7.39
C ASP A 266 2.24 3.26 6.73
N ASN A 267 1.60 4.38 7.05
CA ASN A 267 0.21 4.60 6.65
C ASN A 267 0.07 5.29 5.28
N ILE A 268 1.03 6.12 4.89
CA ILE A 268 0.96 6.86 3.63
C ILE A 268 1.76 6.16 2.53
N ILE A 269 3.04 5.87 2.78
CA ILE A 269 3.91 5.32 1.72
C ILE A 269 3.59 3.84 1.50
N LEU A 270 3.69 3.01 2.56
CA LEU A 270 3.54 1.55 2.46
C LEU A 270 2.09 1.08 2.36
N PHE A 271 1.13 1.90 2.73
CA PHE A 271 -0.29 1.54 2.62
C PHE A 271 -0.99 2.34 1.53
N SER A 272 -1.17 3.65 1.68
CA SER A 272 -1.99 4.43 0.75
C SER A 272 -1.35 4.57 -0.63
N LEU A 273 -0.12 5.08 -0.72
CA LEU A 273 0.56 5.27 -2.01
C LEU A 273 0.90 3.94 -2.68
N SER A 274 1.31 2.94 -1.90
CA SER A 274 1.59 1.59 -2.42
C SER A 274 0.37 0.99 -3.13
N ASN A 275 -0.82 1.14 -2.57
CA ASN A 275 -2.05 0.67 -3.20
C ASN A 275 -2.33 1.39 -4.53
N TYR A 276 -2.15 2.71 -4.60
CA TYR A 276 -2.31 3.44 -5.85
C TYR A 276 -1.24 3.08 -6.89
N PHE A 277 -0.01 2.83 -6.46
CA PHE A 277 1.04 2.36 -7.35
C PHE A 277 0.77 0.93 -7.85
N LEU A 278 0.27 0.04 -7.00
CA LEU A 278 -0.16 -1.29 -7.42
C LEU A 278 -1.23 -1.19 -8.52
N LYS A 279 -2.23 -0.33 -8.31
CA LYS A 279 -3.28 -0.11 -9.31
C LYS A 279 -2.71 0.47 -10.61
N PHE A 280 -1.81 1.43 -10.51
CA PHE A 280 -1.12 1.98 -11.68
C PHE A 280 -0.34 0.88 -12.42
N SER A 281 0.45 0.07 -11.73
CA SER A 281 1.24 -1.01 -12.31
C SER A 281 0.37 -2.06 -13.00
N ASN A 282 -0.72 -2.48 -12.37
CA ASN A 282 -1.66 -3.44 -12.94
C ASN A 282 -2.32 -2.88 -14.22
N GLU A 283 -2.78 -1.64 -14.17
CA GLU A 283 -3.41 -1.00 -15.31
C GLU A 283 -2.42 -0.74 -16.45
N TYR A 284 -1.19 -0.35 -16.10
CA TYR A 284 -0.11 -0.18 -17.08
C TYR A 284 0.21 -1.50 -17.79
N LYS A 285 0.38 -2.60 -17.02
CA LYS A 285 0.59 -3.94 -17.57
C LYS A 285 -0.55 -4.36 -18.50
N ARG A 286 -1.79 -4.12 -18.09
CA ARG A 286 -2.99 -4.44 -18.87
C ARG A 286 -3.04 -3.68 -20.20
N ILE A 287 -2.81 -2.37 -20.18
CA ILE A 287 -2.88 -1.51 -21.39
C ILE A 287 -1.76 -1.84 -22.38
N HIS A 288 -0.56 -2.09 -21.90
CA HIS A 288 0.60 -2.38 -22.75
C HIS A 288 0.78 -3.87 -23.09
N GLY A 289 -0.05 -4.75 -22.52
CA GLY A 289 0.02 -6.21 -22.78
C GLY A 289 1.29 -6.86 -22.25
N VAL A 290 1.88 -6.32 -21.18
CA VAL A 290 3.12 -6.84 -20.57
C VAL A 290 2.84 -7.45 -19.21
N THR A 291 3.64 -8.43 -18.78
CA THR A 291 3.52 -9.06 -17.45
C THR A 291 4.39 -8.38 -16.40
N SER A 292 5.45 -7.70 -16.83
CA SER A 292 6.39 -6.98 -15.96
C SER A 292 7.05 -5.83 -16.73
N PHE A 293 7.58 -4.87 -16.01
CA PHE A 293 8.39 -3.78 -16.56
C PHE A 293 9.42 -3.30 -15.53
N ASP A 294 10.55 -2.77 -16.01
CA ASP A 294 11.74 -2.55 -15.17
C ASP A 294 11.60 -1.41 -14.14
N ASN A 295 10.71 -0.46 -14.37
CA ASN A 295 10.55 0.71 -13.51
C ASN A 295 9.22 0.63 -12.74
N ASP A 296 8.96 -0.49 -12.09
CA ASP A 296 7.75 -0.70 -11.29
C ASP A 296 7.91 -0.08 -9.88
N TRP A 297 7.34 1.09 -9.69
CA TRP A 297 7.40 1.80 -8.42
C TRP A 297 6.64 1.12 -7.29
N TYR A 298 5.66 0.28 -7.60
CA TYR A 298 5.02 -0.54 -6.58
C TYR A 298 6.05 -1.43 -5.88
N GLU A 299 6.90 -2.13 -6.65
CA GLU A 299 7.98 -2.92 -6.06
C GLU A 299 8.99 -2.07 -5.26
N TYR A 300 9.34 -0.90 -5.79
CA TYR A 300 10.29 -0.02 -5.11
C TYR A 300 9.76 0.47 -3.76
N VAL A 301 8.46 0.72 -3.67
CA VAL A 301 7.81 1.13 -2.42
C VAL A 301 7.70 -0.05 -1.46
N GLU A 302 7.24 -1.21 -1.92
CA GLU A 302 7.10 -2.41 -1.10
C GLU A 302 8.43 -2.82 -0.44
N TYR A 303 9.51 -2.82 -1.21
CA TYR A 303 10.84 -3.24 -0.74
C TYR A 303 11.73 -2.10 -0.23
N GLY A 304 11.29 -0.86 -0.32
CA GLY A 304 12.05 0.31 0.12
C GLY A 304 13.40 0.45 -0.58
N THR A 305 13.50 0.03 -1.82
CA THR A 305 14.73 0.10 -2.61
C THR A 305 14.45 -0.06 -4.09
N THR A 306 15.29 0.55 -4.91
CA THR A 306 15.28 0.35 -6.37
C THR A 306 16.34 -0.66 -6.83
N ASN A 307 17.03 -1.31 -5.90
CA ASN A 307 18.09 -2.24 -6.25
C ASN A 307 17.54 -3.65 -6.43
N PRO A 308 17.64 -4.24 -7.64
CA PRO A 308 17.05 -5.54 -7.94
C PRO A 308 17.57 -6.67 -7.03
N SER A 309 18.86 -6.65 -6.68
CA SER A 309 19.46 -7.65 -5.80
C SER A 309 18.88 -7.61 -4.41
N THR A 310 18.71 -6.40 -3.87
CA THR A 310 18.12 -6.21 -2.54
C THR A 310 16.63 -6.58 -2.55
N ILE A 311 15.90 -6.32 -3.63
CA ILE A 311 14.52 -6.77 -3.81
C ILE A 311 14.45 -8.31 -3.79
N LEU A 312 15.31 -8.98 -4.57
CA LEU A 312 15.35 -10.45 -4.59
C LEU A 312 15.65 -11.05 -3.21
N LEU A 313 16.59 -10.47 -2.47
CA LEU A 313 16.90 -10.91 -1.10
C LEU A 313 15.71 -10.75 -0.17
N GLN A 314 14.97 -9.65 -0.28
CA GLN A 314 13.76 -9.43 0.54
C GLN A 314 12.64 -10.40 0.14
N ARG A 315 12.48 -10.74 -1.14
CA ARG A 315 11.48 -11.72 -1.61
C ARG A 315 11.68 -13.11 -1.02
N ILE A 316 12.93 -13.50 -0.71
CA ILE A 316 13.21 -14.77 -0.05
C ILE A 316 13.16 -14.71 1.48
N GLY A 317 12.78 -13.54 2.06
CA GLY A 317 12.46 -13.40 3.47
C GLY A 317 13.47 -12.64 4.32
N PHE A 318 14.48 -12.02 3.74
CA PHE A 318 15.35 -11.12 4.49
C PHE A 318 14.69 -9.76 4.70
N SER A 319 14.94 -9.14 5.85
CA SER A 319 14.59 -7.73 6.06
C SER A 319 15.36 -6.82 5.10
N ARG A 320 14.88 -5.61 4.93
CA ARG A 320 15.53 -4.59 4.11
C ARG A 320 16.98 -4.31 4.55
N GLU A 321 17.20 -4.23 5.85
CA GLU A 321 18.50 -4.00 6.48
C GLU A 321 19.45 -5.16 6.21
N THR A 322 18.99 -6.40 6.44
CA THR A 322 19.76 -7.62 6.18
C THR A 322 20.07 -7.80 4.70
N ALA A 323 19.11 -7.54 3.82
CA ALA A 323 19.32 -7.56 2.38
C ALA A 323 20.38 -6.54 1.93
N SER A 324 20.36 -5.34 2.50
CA SER A 324 21.38 -4.33 2.27
C SER A 324 22.75 -4.74 2.79
N TYR A 325 22.79 -5.36 3.97
CA TYR A 325 24.04 -5.92 4.53
C TYR A 325 24.61 -7.00 3.63
N ILE A 326 23.82 -7.99 3.22
CA ILE A 326 24.28 -9.09 2.34
C ILE A 326 24.82 -8.53 1.03
N LYS A 327 24.16 -7.53 0.45
CA LYS A 327 24.64 -6.88 -0.77
C LYS A 327 26.02 -6.22 -0.61
N GLN A 328 26.31 -5.64 0.57
CA GLN A 328 27.59 -5.02 0.87
C GLN A 328 28.71 -6.05 1.18
N HIS A 329 28.33 -7.31 1.39
CA HIS A 329 29.21 -8.43 1.69
C HIS A 329 29.08 -9.52 0.61
N PRO A 330 29.63 -9.28 -0.59
CA PRO A 330 29.46 -10.17 -1.74
C PRO A 330 29.99 -11.59 -1.51
N GLU A 331 30.83 -11.82 -0.50
CA GLU A 331 31.30 -13.14 -0.09
C GLU A 331 30.15 -14.09 0.34
N TYR A 332 29.00 -13.56 0.70
CA TYR A 332 27.80 -14.34 1.02
C TYR A 332 26.95 -14.70 -0.20
N ILE A 333 27.23 -14.10 -1.37
CA ILE A 333 26.45 -14.31 -2.60
C ILE A 333 27.25 -15.21 -3.54
N ILE A 334 26.76 -16.42 -3.78
CA ILE A 334 27.38 -17.37 -4.74
C ILE A 334 26.90 -17.12 -6.14
N GLU A 335 25.59 -16.92 -6.31
CA GLU A 335 24.96 -16.62 -7.58
C GLU A 335 23.83 -15.60 -7.37
N LEU A 336 23.77 -14.62 -8.25
CA LEU A 336 22.71 -13.63 -8.29
C LEU A 336 22.37 -13.39 -9.74
N SER A 337 21.22 -13.88 -10.18
CA SER A 337 20.75 -13.75 -11.56
C SER A 337 19.23 -13.48 -11.57
N ASN A 338 18.70 -13.09 -12.72
CA ASN A 338 17.25 -12.97 -12.91
C ASN A 338 16.49 -14.30 -12.74
N LYS A 339 17.22 -15.42 -12.64
CA LYS A 339 16.66 -16.78 -12.46
C LYS A 339 16.64 -17.23 -11.00
N GLY A 340 17.28 -16.48 -10.10
CA GLY A 340 17.32 -16.82 -8.69
C GLY A 340 18.58 -16.34 -7.98
N ILE A 341 18.63 -16.64 -6.70
CA ILE A 341 19.74 -16.33 -5.81
C ILE A 341 20.27 -17.61 -5.15
N LYS A 342 21.58 -17.67 -5.00
CA LYS A 342 22.30 -18.69 -4.22
C LYS A 342 23.19 -18.01 -3.21
N LEU A 343 23.03 -18.39 -1.95
CA LEU A 343 23.76 -17.83 -0.83
C LEU A 343 24.75 -18.86 -0.24
N SER A 344 25.84 -18.35 0.28
CA SER A 344 26.78 -19.14 1.04
C SER A 344 26.21 -19.52 2.41
N LYS A 345 26.44 -20.75 2.85
CA LYS A 345 26.08 -21.20 4.20
C LYS A 345 26.85 -20.46 5.29
N SER A 346 27.98 -19.86 4.99
CA SER A 346 28.72 -19.04 5.96
C SER A 346 27.88 -17.85 6.50
N LEU A 347 26.77 -17.49 5.83
CA LEU A 347 25.84 -16.49 6.31
C LEU A 347 25.19 -16.86 7.65
N ILE A 348 25.00 -18.16 7.93
CA ILE A 348 24.45 -18.63 9.23
C ILE A 348 25.46 -18.52 10.37
N ASP A 349 26.74 -18.32 10.06
CA ASP A 349 27.83 -18.11 11.01
C ASP A 349 28.24 -16.62 11.08
N CYS A 350 27.48 -15.73 10.44
CA CYS A 350 27.75 -14.31 10.45
C CYS A 350 27.81 -13.74 11.86
N SER A 351 28.80 -12.87 12.11
CA SER A 351 28.96 -12.21 13.41
C SER A 351 27.80 -11.24 13.75
N ASN A 352 27.11 -10.73 12.74
CA ASN A 352 25.90 -9.93 12.94
C ASN A 352 24.73 -10.84 13.33
N HIS A 353 24.29 -10.72 14.58
CA HIS A 353 23.23 -11.56 15.14
C HIS A 353 21.90 -11.50 14.36
N ASN A 354 21.49 -10.31 13.91
CA ASN A 354 20.23 -10.15 13.17
C ASN A 354 20.32 -10.86 11.82
N VAL A 355 21.40 -10.64 11.09
CA VAL A 355 21.66 -11.29 9.80
C VAL A 355 21.69 -12.80 9.94
N ARG A 356 22.38 -13.31 10.97
CA ARG A 356 22.44 -14.74 11.25
C ARG A 356 21.08 -15.33 11.56
N ASN A 357 20.28 -14.69 12.39
CA ASN A 357 18.96 -15.20 12.77
C ASN A 357 18.01 -15.22 11.57
N GLU A 358 18.03 -14.19 10.75
CA GLU A 358 17.26 -14.18 9.51
C GLU A 358 17.73 -15.25 8.53
N ALA A 359 19.05 -15.45 8.37
CA ALA A 359 19.60 -16.50 7.53
C ALA A 359 19.19 -17.90 8.01
N LEU A 360 19.17 -18.15 9.33
CA LEU A 360 18.65 -19.39 9.91
C LEU A 360 17.17 -19.61 9.58
N ASN A 361 16.35 -18.56 9.62
CA ASN A 361 14.96 -18.64 9.24
C ASN A 361 14.80 -18.93 7.74
N VAL A 362 15.56 -18.24 6.89
CA VAL A 362 15.50 -18.46 5.45
C VAL A 362 15.94 -19.87 5.09
N ILE A 363 17.04 -20.40 5.66
CA ILE A 363 17.49 -21.77 5.35
C ILE A 363 16.50 -22.85 5.81
N LEU A 364 15.76 -22.61 6.90
CA LEU A 364 14.73 -23.54 7.37
C LEU A 364 13.50 -23.58 6.43
N ASN A 365 13.15 -22.47 5.84
CA ASN A 365 11.96 -22.36 4.99
C ASN A 365 12.27 -22.52 3.50
N MET A 366 13.46 -22.14 3.05
CA MET A 366 13.92 -22.16 1.65
C MET A 366 15.36 -22.69 1.56
N PRO A 367 15.63 -23.97 1.94
CA PRO A 367 16.98 -24.52 1.95
C PRO A 367 17.64 -24.54 0.57
N GLU A 368 16.86 -24.54 -0.50
CA GLU A 368 17.33 -24.50 -1.88
C GLU A 368 18.04 -23.20 -2.26
N VAL A 369 17.84 -22.13 -1.51
CA VAL A 369 18.51 -20.83 -1.72
C VAL A 369 19.97 -20.90 -1.29
N PHE A 370 20.32 -21.81 -0.39
CA PHE A 370 21.68 -21.99 0.07
C PHE A 370 22.42 -23.05 -0.73
N GLU A 371 23.75 -22.92 -0.81
CA GLU A 371 24.59 -23.91 -1.45
C GLU A 371 24.39 -25.29 -0.81
N LYS A 372 24.38 -26.33 -1.65
CA LYS A 372 24.46 -27.71 -1.14
C LYS A 372 25.87 -27.94 -0.59
N ILE A 373 25.98 -28.51 0.61
CA ILE A 373 27.27 -29.03 1.08
C ILE A 373 27.69 -30.12 0.07
N ARG A 374 28.80 -29.90 -0.64
CA ARG A 374 29.47 -31.00 -1.33
C ARG A 374 30.06 -31.89 -0.23
N ASN A 375 29.41 -33.02 0.04
CA ASN A 375 29.99 -34.07 0.85
C ASN A 375 31.22 -34.63 0.15
#